data_02920f15f1235b0841dabfaefcb00724
#
_entry.id   02920f15f1235b0841dabfaefcb00724
#
_cell.length_a   1.000
_cell.length_b   1.000
_cell.length_c   1.000
_cell.angle_alpha   90.00
_cell.angle_beta   90.00
_cell.angle_gamma   90.00
#
_symmetry.space_group_name_H-M   'P 1'
#
loop_
_entity.id
_entity.type
_entity.pdbx_description
1 polymer ?
#
loop_
_entity_poly.entity_id
_entity_poly.type
_entity_poly.pdbx_seq_one_letter_code
_entity_poly.pdbx_strand_id
1 'polypeptide(L)'
;MIVEQSNKWRLLDTGIQDAAGNMALQKVLLTSCAGGAGLDTLHLLEFLPCVLLGYSQDISEEINEDFCREHGIEINRRISGGGCIYMDAGTLGWEIIAKKGAQGIPRNLEDMYAKLCGGVVLMLSSYGIDSSYRPPNDVEAGGRKISGTGGADQGDSFIFHGTVLVDFNAAVMAGALKIPVKEREYGSLTEFKNRTVCMRELLGYAPSISEVKSRLADAFAEMLDISYEPGGLTGEELRSLDAELPLFRSDKWVVSKYSD
;
A
#
# COMPACT_ATOMS: atom_id res chain seq x y z
N MET A 1 -16.57 31.42 -8.97
CA MET A 1 -15.12 31.43 -8.97
C MET A 1 -14.69 29.98 -9.14
N ILE A 2 -14.05 29.66 -10.27
CA ILE A 2 -13.41 28.36 -10.45
C ILE A 2 -12.16 28.45 -9.56
N VAL A 3 -12.14 27.71 -8.45
CA VAL A 3 -10.92 27.53 -7.67
C VAL A 3 -9.97 26.77 -8.59
N GLU A 4 -8.91 27.40 -9.08
CA GLU A 4 -7.83 26.68 -9.74
C GLU A 4 -7.36 25.63 -8.74
N GLN A 5 -7.63 24.36 -9.05
CA GLN A 5 -7.04 23.26 -8.29
C GLN A 5 -5.52 23.35 -8.43
N SER A 6 -4.84 23.48 -7.32
CA SER A 6 -3.38 23.51 -7.32
C SER A 6 -2.88 22.17 -7.85
N ASN A 7 -2.07 22.17 -8.91
CA ASN A 7 -1.38 20.95 -9.41
C ASN A 7 -0.27 20.49 -8.45
N LYS A 8 -0.17 21.12 -7.28
CA LYS A 8 0.86 20.83 -6.28
C LYS A 8 0.34 19.87 -5.24
N TRP A 9 0.99 18.73 -5.16
CA TRP A 9 0.72 17.68 -4.18
C TRP A 9 1.86 17.62 -3.17
N ARG A 10 1.56 17.14 -1.98
CA ARG A 10 2.59 16.81 -0.99
C ARG A 10 3.25 15.49 -1.35
N LEU A 11 4.59 15.48 -1.43
CA LEU A 11 5.37 14.24 -1.39
C LEU A 11 5.81 14.00 0.04
N LEU A 12 5.26 12.96 0.67
CA LEU A 12 5.54 12.56 2.05
C LEU A 12 6.31 11.23 2.04
N ASP A 13 7.52 11.22 2.54
CA ASP A 13 8.29 9.99 2.80
C ASP A 13 8.50 9.86 4.31
N THR A 14 7.92 8.83 4.90
CA THR A 14 8.00 8.60 6.36
C THR A 14 9.04 7.56 6.74
N GLY A 15 9.75 6.99 5.74
CA GLY A 15 10.77 5.97 5.98
C GLY A 15 10.20 4.69 6.58
N ILE A 16 11.05 3.99 7.36
CA ILE A 16 10.72 2.71 7.97
C ILE A 16 9.97 2.94 9.28
N GLN A 17 8.80 2.33 9.44
CA GLN A 17 8.01 2.35 10.68
C GLN A 17 7.47 0.95 11.02
N ASP A 18 6.95 0.79 12.26
CA ASP A 18 6.14 -0.37 12.62
C ASP A 18 4.78 -0.36 11.91
N ALA A 19 4.12 -1.51 11.86
CA ALA A 19 2.84 -1.61 11.17
C ALA A 19 1.76 -0.74 11.82
N ALA A 20 1.73 -0.65 13.15
CA ALA A 20 0.76 0.18 13.87
C ALA A 20 0.93 1.66 13.52
N GLY A 21 2.17 2.16 13.44
CA GLY A 21 2.48 3.54 13.05
C GLY A 21 1.99 3.87 11.64
N ASN A 22 2.34 3.01 10.66
CA ASN A 22 1.92 3.19 9.28
C ASN A 22 0.38 3.13 9.14
N MET A 23 -0.29 2.18 9.81
CA MET A 23 -1.76 2.04 9.73
C MET A 23 -2.50 3.20 10.42
N ALA A 24 -2.00 3.68 11.56
CA ALA A 24 -2.54 4.87 12.20
C ALA A 24 -2.38 6.12 11.30
N LEU A 25 -1.21 6.25 10.66
CA LEU A 25 -0.94 7.36 9.75
C LEU A 25 -1.86 7.33 8.53
N GLN A 26 -2.12 6.16 7.94
CA GLN A 26 -3.13 6.00 6.88
C GLN A 26 -4.47 6.62 7.26
N LYS A 27 -4.96 6.28 8.46
CA LYS A 27 -6.23 6.79 9.00
C LYS A 27 -6.18 8.30 9.17
N VAL A 28 -5.10 8.82 9.72
CA VAL A 28 -4.92 10.25 9.97
C VAL A 28 -4.90 11.04 8.66
N LEU A 29 -4.11 10.62 7.69
CA LEU A 29 -4.00 11.31 6.40
C LEU A 29 -5.34 11.32 5.64
N LEU A 30 -6.05 10.20 5.62
CA LEU A 30 -7.38 10.11 5.00
C LEU A 30 -8.38 11.03 5.70
N THR A 31 -8.38 11.05 7.03
CA THR A 31 -9.29 11.89 7.83
C THR A 31 -8.97 13.38 7.66
N SER A 32 -7.69 13.75 7.65
CA SER A 32 -7.23 15.12 7.41
C SER A 32 -7.66 15.62 6.01
N CYS A 33 -7.49 14.80 4.99
CA CYS A 33 -7.92 15.11 3.63
C CYS A 33 -9.44 15.28 3.55
N ALA A 34 -10.22 14.37 4.16
CA ALA A 34 -11.68 14.43 4.20
C ALA A 34 -12.20 15.67 4.95
N GLY A 35 -11.52 16.08 6.01
CA GLY A 35 -11.81 17.32 6.75
C GLY A 35 -11.47 18.62 6.01
N GLY A 36 -10.81 18.53 4.85
CA GLY A 36 -10.43 19.69 4.03
C GLY A 36 -9.21 20.46 4.53
N ALA A 37 -8.54 19.95 5.57
CA ALA A 37 -7.30 20.51 6.10
C ALA A 37 -6.05 19.84 5.48
N GLY A 38 -6.22 18.61 4.94
CA GLY A 38 -5.16 17.83 4.35
C GLY A 38 -4.90 18.22 2.87
N LEU A 39 -3.66 17.97 2.46
CA LEU A 39 -3.21 18.14 1.08
C LEU A 39 -3.39 16.82 0.32
N ASP A 40 -3.66 16.91 -0.98
CA ASP A 40 -3.50 15.78 -1.86
C ASP A 40 -2.05 15.30 -1.78
N THR A 41 -1.84 14.01 -1.50
CA THR A 41 -0.55 13.49 -1.03
C THR A 41 -0.20 12.20 -1.77
N LEU A 42 1.05 12.11 -2.28
CA LEU A 42 1.72 10.84 -2.49
C LEU A 42 2.55 10.55 -1.23
N HIS A 43 2.22 9.44 -0.55
CA HIS A 43 2.93 8.97 0.63
C HIS A 43 3.73 7.72 0.26
N LEU A 44 5.02 7.73 0.56
CA LEU A 44 5.96 6.63 0.39
C LEU A 44 6.36 6.11 1.77
N LEU A 45 6.21 4.80 1.98
CA LEU A 45 6.37 4.20 3.29
C LEU A 45 7.07 2.83 3.21
N GLU A 46 7.82 2.52 4.24
CA GLU A 46 8.50 1.24 4.42
C GLU A 46 8.07 0.63 5.75
N PHE A 47 8.25 -0.68 5.88
CA PHE A 47 7.78 -1.42 7.04
C PHE A 47 8.90 -2.22 7.69
N LEU A 48 8.92 -2.26 9.01
CA LEU A 48 9.47 -3.40 9.74
C LEU A 48 8.69 -4.65 9.38
N PRO A 49 9.29 -5.86 9.49
CA PRO A 49 8.60 -7.10 9.12
C PRO A 49 7.24 -7.22 9.77
N CYS A 50 6.19 -7.30 8.96
CA CYS A 50 4.82 -7.39 9.45
C CYS A 50 3.88 -8.11 8.49
N VAL A 51 2.74 -8.50 9.02
CA VAL A 51 1.58 -9.00 8.28
C VAL A 51 0.43 -8.03 8.47
N LEU A 52 -0.22 -7.64 7.38
CA LEU A 52 -1.35 -6.74 7.39
C LEU A 52 -2.63 -7.44 6.92
N LEU A 53 -3.58 -7.63 7.83
CA LEU A 53 -4.93 -8.10 7.52
C LEU A 53 -5.71 -7.04 6.74
N GLY A 54 -6.56 -7.47 5.81
CA GLY A 54 -7.65 -6.63 5.33
C GLY A 54 -8.69 -6.39 6.41
N TYR A 55 -9.47 -5.31 6.27
CA TYR A 55 -10.38 -4.82 7.31
C TYR A 55 -11.31 -5.91 7.90
N SER A 56 -11.92 -6.74 7.06
CA SER A 56 -12.90 -7.77 7.45
C SER A 56 -12.31 -9.19 7.62
N GLN A 57 -11.00 -9.38 7.44
CA GLN A 57 -10.39 -10.70 7.53
C GLN A 57 -10.27 -11.21 8.97
N ASP A 58 -10.32 -12.53 9.11
CA ASP A 58 -10.08 -13.23 10.37
C ASP A 58 -8.61 -13.60 10.53
N ILE A 59 -7.99 -13.18 11.63
CA ILE A 59 -6.59 -13.47 11.93
C ILE A 59 -6.34 -15.00 11.96
N SER A 60 -7.26 -15.76 12.56
CA SER A 60 -7.13 -17.21 12.71
C SER A 60 -7.18 -17.98 11.39
N GLU A 61 -7.76 -17.38 10.35
CA GLU A 61 -7.90 -17.96 9.01
C GLU A 61 -6.71 -17.63 8.10
N GLU A 62 -6.11 -16.46 8.30
CA GLU A 62 -5.16 -15.85 7.35
C GLU A 62 -3.70 -15.93 7.81
N ILE A 63 -3.45 -15.97 9.13
CA ILE A 63 -2.11 -15.79 9.70
C ILE A 63 -1.67 -17.00 10.53
N ASN A 64 -0.41 -17.37 10.38
CA ASN A 64 0.29 -18.28 11.26
C ASN A 64 0.89 -17.47 12.44
N GLU A 65 0.07 -17.24 13.46
CA GLU A 65 0.42 -16.40 14.61
C GLU A 65 1.65 -16.91 15.37
N ASP A 66 1.82 -18.24 15.48
CA ASP A 66 2.99 -18.84 16.12
C ASP A 66 4.27 -18.51 15.36
N PHE A 67 4.26 -18.68 14.05
CA PHE A 67 5.39 -18.32 13.20
C PHE A 67 5.71 -16.81 13.29
N CYS A 68 4.70 -15.96 13.26
CA CYS A 68 4.90 -14.50 13.38
C CYS A 68 5.55 -14.14 14.71
N ARG A 69 5.08 -14.73 15.83
CA ARG A 69 5.65 -14.50 17.16
C ARG A 69 7.11 -14.98 17.27
N GLU A 70 7.41 -16.16 16.74
CA GLU A 70 8.77 -16.73 16.74
C GLU A 70 9.78 -15.92 15.92
N HIS A 71 9.31 -15.25 14.87
CA HIS A 71 10.16 -14.48 13.95
C HIS A 71 10.07 -12.97 14.19
N GLY A 72 9.39 -12.50 15.24
CA GLY A 72 9.26 -11.07 15.54
C GLY A 72 8.51 -10.29 14.47
N ILE A 73 7.56 -10.92 13.78
CA ILE A 73 6.73 -10.31 12.73
C ILE A 73 5.51 -9.69 13.39
N GLU A 74 5.35 -8.38 13.26
CA GLU A 74 4.17 -7.66 13.77
C GLU A 74 2.91 -8.06 12.99
N ILE A 75 1.79 -8.19 13.67
CA ILE A 75 0.49 -8.41 13.04
C ILE A 75 -0.36 -7.16 13.24
N ASN A 76 -0.88 -6.60 12.15
CA ASN A 76 -1.78 -5.45 12.22
C ASN A 76 -2.90 -5.55 11.16
N ARG A 77 -3.81 -4.59 11.16
CA ARG A 77 -4.99 -4.55 10.29
C ARG A 77 -5.07 -3.22 9.56
N ARG A 78 -5.39 -3.27 8.26
CA ARG A 78 -5.62 -2.08 7.44
C ARG A 78 -7.04 -1.53 7.64
N ILE A 79 -7.22 -0.25 7.37
CA ILE A 79 -8.53 0.39 7.24
C ILE A 79 -9.25 0.02 5.93
N SER A 80 -8.54 -0.58 4.98
CA SER A 80 -9.05 -1.01 3.68
C SER A 80 -9.31 -2.52 3.65
N GLY A 81 -10.14 -2.97 2.73
CA GLY A 81 -10.38 -4.38 2.46
C GLY A 81 -9.22 -5.07 1.73
N GLY A 82 -9.51 -6.23 1.17
CA GLY A 82 -8.56 -7.05 0.43
C GLY A 82 -7.94 -8.18 1.25
N GLY A 83 -7.05 -8.94 0.62
CA GLY A 83 -6.36 -10.10 1.21
C GLY A 83 -5.23 -9.71 2.16
N CYS A 84 -4.82 -10.67 2.99
CA CYS A 84 -3.69 -10.52 3.87
C CYS A 84 -2.37 -10.38 3.09
N ILE A 85 -1.47 -9.52 3.54
CA ILE A 85 -0.16 -9.29 2.90
C ILE A 85 0.97 -9.33 3.93
N TYR A 86 2.14 -9.79 3.47
CA TYR A 86 3.40 -9.69 4.22
C TYR A 86 4.22 -8.52 3.68
N MET A 87 4.80 -7.74 4.58
CA MET A 87 5.65 -6.59 4.28
C MET A 87 6.99 -6.74 5.02
N ASP A 88 8.06 -6.37 4.36
CA ASP A 88 9.41 -6.28 4.94
C ASP A 88 10.23 -5.18 4.24
N ALA A 89 11.50 -5.05 4.59
CA ALA A 89 12.40 -4.05 4.01
C ALA A 89 12.62 -4.18 2.48
N GLY A 90 12.21 -5.30 1.87
CA GLY A 90 12.24 -5.51 0.41
C GLY A 90 10.95 -5.09 -0.30
N THR A 91 9.99 -4.53 0.42
CA THR A 91 8.70 -4.13 -0.14
C THR A 91 8.46 -2.65 0.09
N LEU A 92 8.33 -1.89 -1.00
CA LEU A 92 7.93 -0.48 -0.93
C LEU A 92 6.40 -0.38 -0.85
N GLY A 93 5.88 0.31 0.17
CA GLY A 93 4.51 0.79 0.22
C GLY A 93 4.37 2.17 -0.42
N TRP A 94 3.24 2.42 -1.03
CA TRP A 94 2.89 3.73 -1.57
C TRP A 94 1.38 3.99 -1.43
N GLU A 95 1.02 5.25 -1.28
CA GLU A 95 -0.36 5.66 -1.06
C GLU A 95 -0.65 6.98 -1.76
N ILE A 96 -1.79 7.06 -2.41
CA ILE A 96 -2.38 8.29 -2.90
C ILE A 96 -3.57 8.61 -2.02
N ILE A 97 -3.49 9.74 -1.32
CA ILE A 97 -4.57 10.28 -0.51
C ILE A 97 -5.01 11.58 -1.15
N ALA A 98 -6.26 11.64 -1.62
CA ALA A 98 -6.73 12.80 -2.36
C ALA A 98 -8.25 12.95 -2.30
N LYS A 99 -8.75 14.09 -2.76
CA LYS A 99 -10.17 14.29 -3.00
C LYS A 99 -10.61 13.61 -4.29
N LYS A 100 -11.85 13.10 -4.29
CA LYS A 100 -12.46 12.55 -5.51
C LYS A 100 -12.57 13.63 -6.58
N GLY A 101 -11.93 13.38 -7.73
CA GLY A 101 -11.82 14.34 -8.83
C GLY A 101 -10.72 15.37 -8.68
N ALA A 102 -9.74 15.13 -7.80
CA ALA A 102 -8.46 15.85 -7.81
C ALA A 102 -7.78 15.74 -9.18
N GLN A 103 -6.77 16.60 -9.43
CA GLN A 103 -6.05 16.63 -10.70
C GLN A 103 -5.58 15.23 -11.10
N GLY A 104 -5.93 14.85 -12.33
CA GLY A 104 -5.55 13.55 -12.90
C GLY A 104 -6.28 12.32 -12.36
N ILE A 105 -7.15 12.45 -11.35
CA ILE A 105 -7.87 11.33 -10.71
C ILE A 105 -9.25 11.11 -11.37
N PRO A 106 -9.50 9.96 -12.00
CA PRO A 106 -10.82 9.61 -12.50
C PRO A 106 -11.86 9.52 -11.37
N ARG A 107 -13.11 9.83 -11.68
CA ARG A 107 -14.21 9.76 -10.70
C ARG A 107 -14.79 8.37 -10.54
N ASN A 108 -14.76 7.56 -11.59
CA ASN A 108 -15.23 6.18 -11.47
C ASN A 108 -14.11 5.26 -10.96
N LEU A 109 -14.49 4.25 -10.21
CA LEU A 109 -13.57 3.39 -9.48
C LEU A 109 -12.70 2.55 -10.40
N GLU A 110 -13.26 2.00 -11.47
CA GLU A 110 -12.52 1.13 -12.40
C GLU A 110 -11.41 1.89 -13.14
N ASP A 111 -11.73 3.08 -13.68
CA ASP A 111 -10.75 3.94 -14.35
C ASP A 111 -9.69 4.46 -13.36
N MET A 112 -10.08 4.72 -12.10
CA MET A 112 -9.16 5.12 -11.06
C MET A 112 -8.14 4.00 -10.77
N TYR A 113 -8.60 2.77 -10.60
CA TYR A 113 -7.72 1.62 -10.42
C TYR A 113 -6.78 1.43 -11.62
N ALA A 114 -7.32 1.42 -12.82
CA ALA A 114 -6.53 1.28 -14.04
C ALA A 114 -5.46 2.37 -14.16
N LYS A 115 -5.83 3.63 -13.88
CA LYS A 115 -4.91 4.76 -13.94
C LYS A 115 -3.83 4.67 -12.87
N LEU A 116 -4.20 4.46 -11.60
CA LEU A 116 -3.23 4.46 -10.50
C LEU A 116 -2.30 3.23 -10.53
N CYS A 117 -2.79 2.07 -10.95
CA CYS A 117 -1.92 0.92 -11.26
C CYS A 117 -0.99 1.24 -12.44
N GLY A 118 -1.43 2.05 -13.40
CA GLY A 118 -0.63 2.53 -14.53
C GLY A 118 0.63 3.29 -14.10
N GLY A 119 0.61 4.00 -12.97
CA GLY A 119 1.80 4.66 -12.40
C GLY A 119 2.87 3.65 -12.00
N VAL A 120 2.47 2.51 -11.43
CA VAL A 120 3.41 1.42 -11.12
C VAL A 120 3.95 0.80 -12.41
N VAL A 121 3.09 0.59 -13.42
CA VAL A 121 3.51 0.09 -14.75
C VAL A 121 4.54 1.03 -15.39
N LEU A 122 4.28 2.33 -15.36
CA LEU A 122 5.21 3.33 -15.91
C LEU A 122 6.56 3.32 -15.18
N MET A 123 6.53 3.24 -13.84
CA MET A 123 7.76 3.12 -13.04
C MET A 123 8.53 1.85 -13.39
N LEU A 124 7.87 0.68 -13.48
CA LEU A 124 8.50 -0.58 -13.84
C LEU A 124 9.09 -0.55 -15.25
N SER A 125 8.40 0.11 -16.20
CA SER A 125 8.91 0.32 -17.56
C SER A 125 10.22 1.11 -17.59
N SER A 126 10.43 2.05 -16.65
CA SER A 126 11.70 2.79 -16.53
C SER A 126 12.89 1.92 -16.15
N TYR A 127 12.66 0.70 -15.65
CA TYR A 127 13.65 -0.35 -15.40
C TYR A 127 13.74 -1.39 -16.53
N GLY A 128 12.97 -1.21 -17.61
CA GLY A 128 12.88 -2.20 -18.69
C GLY A 128 12.04 -3.44 -18.34
N ILE A 129 11.26 -3.38 -17.27
CA ILE A 129 10.34 -4.46 -16.89
C ILE A 129 9.03 -4.29 -17.64
N ASP A 130 8.70 -5.26 -18.50
CA ASP A 130 7.40 -5.35 -19.16
C ASP A 130 6.35 -5.81 -18.14
N SER A 131 5.35 -4.96 -17.92
CA SER A 131 4.30 -5.17 -16.92
C SER A 131 2.97 -4.58 -17.38
N SER A 132 1.88 -5.04 -16.80
CA SER A 132 0.54 -4.56 -17.11
C SER A 132 -0.39 -4.59 -15.90
N TYR A 133 -1.38 -3.71 -15.92
CA TYR A 133 -2.49 -3.76 -14.97
C TYR A 133 -3.34 -5.00 -15.24
N ARG A 134 -3.59 -5.77 -14.21
CA ARG A 134 -4.53 -6.90 -14.21
C ARG A 134 -5.70 -6.58 -13.28
N PRO A 135 -6.88 -6.34 -13.81
CA PRO A 135 -8.08 -6.15 -12.99
C PRO A 135 -8.31 -7.32 -12.01
N PRO A 136 -8.87 -7.05 -10.82
CA PRO A 136 -9.35 -5.73 -10.41
C PRO A 136 -8.29 -4.82 -9.78
N ASN A 137 -7.15 -5.31 -9.31
CA ASN A 137 -6.28 -4.55 -8.42
C ASN A 137 -4.80 -4.96 -8.40
N ASP A 138 -4.32 -5.69 -9.40
CA ASP A 138 -2.94 -6.16 -9.45
C ASP A 138 -2.15 -5.52 -10.61
N VAL A 139 -0.83 -5.44 -10.46
CA VAL A 139 0.10 -5.27 -11.57
C VAL A 139 0.91 -6.55 -11.69
N GLU A 140 1.01 -7.07 -12.92
CA GLU A 140 1.74 -8.30 -13.22
C GLU A 140 2.91 -8.04 -14.17
N ALA A 141 3.99 -8.79 -13.97
CA ALA A 141 5.12 -8.90 -14.86
C ALA A 141 5.39 -10.39 -15.15
N GLY A 142 5.46 -10.76 -16.42
CA GLY A 142 5.60 -12.17 -16.82
C GLY A 142 4.48 -13.08 -16.29
N GLY A 143 3.26 -12.58 -16.16
CA GLY A 143 2.09 -13.32 -15.66
C GLY A 143 2.11 -13.55 -14.14
N ARG A 144 3.00 -12.88 -13.39
CA ARG A 144 3.10 -12.95 -11.92
C ARG A 144 2.93 -11.58 -11.28
N LYS A 145 2.26 -11.53 -10.14
CA LYS A 145 1.99 -10.31 -9.40
C LYS A 145 3.27 -9.69 -8.85
N ILE A 146 3.53 -8.43 -9.19
CA ILE A 146 4.61 -7.60 -8.67
C ILE A 146 4.11 -6.47 -7.76
N SER A 147 2.84 -6.12 -7.88
CA SER A 147 2.17 -5.10 -7.09
C SER A 147 0.72 -5.51 -6.84
N GLY A 148 0.25 -5.31 -5.62
CA GLY A 148 -1.16 -5.40 -5.28
C GLY A 148 -1.64 -4.07 -4.74
N THR A 149 -2.90 -3.72 -5.01
CA THR A 149 -3.49 -2.45 -4.58
C THR A 149 -4.80 -2.65 -3.85
N GLY A 150 -5.22 -1.61 -3.15
CA GLY A 150 -6.49 -1.53 -2.45
C GLY A 150 -6.81 -0.09 -2.09
N GLY A 151 -7.96 0.13 -1.50
CA GLY A 151 -8.35 1.49 -1.11
C GLY A 151 -9.48 1.52 -0.13
N ALA A 152 -9.74 2.72 0.39
CA ALA A 152 -10.88 3.03 1.23
C ALA A 152 -11.32 4.47 0.99
N ASP A 153 -12.60 4.72 1.18
CA ASP A 153 -13.22 6.04 1.03
C ASP A 153 -13.60 6.63 2.38
N GLN A 154 -13.51 7.94 2.49
CA GLN A 154 -14.07 8.69 3.59
C GLN A 154 -14.67 10.00 3.08
N GLY A 155 -15.99 10.08 3.01
CA GLY A 155 -16.69 11.24 2.47
C GLY A 155 -16.31 11.51 1.01
N ASP A 156 -15.79 12.71 0.74
CA ASP A 156 -15.35 13.14 -0.60
C ASP A 156 -13.86 12.88 -0.86
N SER A 157 -13.20 12.10 0.00
CA SER A 157 -11.79 11.75 -0.11
C SER A 157 -11.61 10.25 -0.17
N PHE A 158 -10.46 9.82 -0.64
CA PHE A 158 -10.08 8.42 -0.73
C PHE A 158 -8.60 8.24 -0.38
N ILE A 159 -8.27 7.03 0.03
CA ILE A 159 -6.92 6.50 0.02
C ILE A 159 -6.86 5.33 -0.96
N PHE A 160 -5.89 5.37 -1.84
CA PHE A 160 -5.54 4.28 -2.73
C PHE A 160 -4.09 3.91 -2.45
N HIS A 161 -3.86 2.68 -2.04
CA HIS A 161 -2.54 2.22 -1.65
C HIS A 161 -2.13 0.99 -2.44
N GLY A 162 -0.83 0.79 -2.53
CA GLY A 162 -0.27 -0.39 -3.17
C GLY A 162 1.13 -0.71 -2.66
N THR A 163 1.66 -1.79 -3.19
CA THR A 163 3.01 -2.26 -2.91
C THR A 163 3.82 -2.35 -4.19
N VAL A 164 5.14 -2.31 -4.07
CA VAL A 164 6.07 -2.76 -5.11
C VAL A 164 7.00 -3.79 -4.46
N LEU A 165 7.00 -5.01 -4.99
CA LEU A 165 7.89 -6.07 -4.54
C LEU A 165 9.28 -5.86 -5.18
N VAL A 166 10.20 -5.28 -4.40
CA VAL A 166 11.57 -5.01 -4.84
C VAL A 166 12.46 -6.21 -4.58
N ASP A 167 12.46 -6.72 -3.37
CA ASP A 167 13.25 -7.87 -2.92
C ASP A 167 12.65 -8.47 -1.64
N PHE A 168 11.52 -9.12 -1.73
CA PHE A 168 10.85 -9.67 -0.56
C PHE A 168 11.29 -11.10 -0.23
N ASN A 169 11.17 -11.47 1.05
CA ASN A 169 11.48 -12.82 1.49
C ASN A 169 10.28 -13.77 1.34
N ALA A 170 10.20 -14.46 0.20
CA ALA A 170 9.11 -15.37 -0.10
C ALA A 170 9.00 -16.54 0.90
N ALA A 171 10.11 -16.96 1.53
CA ALA A 171 10.07 -18.05 2.51
C ALA A 171 9.43 -17.60 3.82
N VAL A 172 9.75 -16.39 4.29
CA VAL A 172 9.14 -15.80 5.49
C VAL A 172 7.67 -15.50 5.23
N MET A 173 7.34 -14.90 4.09
CA MET A 173 5.95 -14.67 3.70
C MET A 173 5.13 -15.97 3.75
N ALA A 174 5.65 -17.06 3.19
CA ALA A 174 4.95 -18.35 3.17
C ALA A 174 4.84 -19.02 4.55
N GLY A 175 5.74 -18.69 5.48
CA GLY A 175 5.64 -19.12 6.87
C GLY A 175 4.60 -18.31 7.67
N ALA A 176 4.53 -17.01 7.41
CA ALA A 176 3.66 -16.08 8.12
C ALA A 176 2.19 -16.15 7.67
N LEU A 177 1.93 -16.39 6.38
CA LEU A 177 0.58 -16.43 5.82
C LEU A 177 0.06 -17.86 5.71
N LYS A 178 -1.22 -18.04 6.01
CA LYS A 178 -1.97 -19.25 5.64
C LYS A 178 -2.44 -19.11 4.20
N ILE A 179 -2.62 -20.23 3.52
CA ILE A 179 -3.21 -20.20 2.17
C ILE A 179 -4.63 -19.66 2.30
N PRO A 180 -4.98 -18.56 1.59
CA PRO A 180 -6.30 -17.98 1.66
C PRO A 180 -7.39 -19.02 1.42
N VAL A 181 -8.48 -18.97 2.19
CA VAL A 181 -9.59 -19.94 2.12
C VAL A 181 -10.11 -20.10 0.69
N LYS A 182 -10.20 -18.99 -0.06
CA LYS A 182 -10.64 -18.95 -1.46
C LYS A 182 -9.63 -19.61 -2.43
N GLU A 183 -8.38 -19.79 -2.02
CA GLU A 183 -7.29 -20.32 -2.83
C GLU A 183 -6.89 -21.75 -2.41
N ARG A 184 -7.48 -22.30 -1.34
CA ARG A 184 -7.23 -23.69 -0.90
C ARG A 184 -7.60 -24.73 -1.97
N GLU A 185 -8.44 -24.35 -2.91
CA GLU A 185 -8.80 -25.19 -4.07
C GLU A 185 -7.70 -25.21 -5.17
N TYR A 186 -6.72 -24.30 -5.11
CA TYR A 186 -5.73 -24.06 -6.17
C TYR A 186 -4.31 -24.52 -5.84
N GLY A 187 -4.07 -25.21 -4.71
CA GLY A 187 -2.78 -25.87 -4.55
C GLY A 187 -1.90 -25.42 -3.36
N SER A 188 -0.63 -25.76 -3.45
CA SER A 188 0.35 -25.68 -2.37
C SER A 188 0.89 -24.26 -2.15
N LEU A 189 1.54 -24.02 -0.98
CA LEU A 189 2.35 -22.83 -0.72
C LEU A 189 3.37 -22.52 -1.83
N THR A 190 3.84 -23.52 -2.56
CA THR A 190 4.76 -23.38 -3.68
C THR A 190 4.09 -22.68 -4.86
N GLU A 191 2.82 -22.99 -5.15
CA GLU A 191 2.06 -22.32 -6.22
C GLU A 191 1.73 -20.88 -5.85
N PHE A 192 1.43 -20.60 -4.58
CA PHE A 192 1.26 -19.24 -4.09
C PHE A 192 2.55 -18.40 -4.26
N LYS A 193 3.72 -18.95 -3.92
CA LYS A 193 5.02 -18.32 -4.18
C LYS A 193 5.27 -18.07 -5.66
N ASN A 194 4.86 -19.00 -6.52
CA ASN A 194 5.03 -18.88 -7.95
C ASN A 194 4.11 -17.85 -8.62
N ARG A 195 3.10 -17.34 -7.90
CA ARG A 195 2.18 -16.31 -8.39
C ARG A 195 2.69 -14.88 -8.18
N THR A 196 3.76 -14.71 -7.40
CA THR A 196 4.38 -13.41 -7.16
C THR A 196 5.78 -13.35 -7.78
N VAL A 197 6.23 -12.14 -8.08
CA VAL A 197 7.59 -11.86 -8.58
C VAL A 197 8.08 -10.55 -7.98
N CYS A 198 9.38 -10.40 -7.79
CA CYS A 198 9.97 -9.15 -7.37
C CYS A 198 10.94 -8.59 -8.42
N MET A 199 11.30 -7.31 -8.27
CA MET A 199 12.23 -6.63 -9.20
C MET A 199 13.59 -7.32 -9.23
N ARG A 200 14.11 -7.77 -8.07
CA ARG A 200 15.37 -8.54 -8.01
C ARG A 200 15.37 -9.74 -8.95
N GLU A 201 14.27 -10.49 -8.96
CA GLU A 201 14.17 -11.70 -9.79
C GLU A 201 14.16 -11.37 -11.29
N LEU A 202 13.49 -10.29 -11.67
CA LEU A 202 13.36 -9.87 -13.08
C LEU A 202 14.63 -9.19 -13.60
N LEU A 203 15.32 -8.41 -12.74
CA LEU A 203 16.48 -7.62 -13.14
C LEU A 203 17.82 -8.34 -12.90
N GLY A 204 17.83 -9.37 -12.03
CA GLY A 204 19.06 -10.00 -11.55
C GLY A 204 19.80 -9.21 -10.44
N TYR A 205 19.26 -8.07 -10.03
CA TYR A 205 19.72 -7.27 -8.88
C TYR A 205 18.53 -6.55 -8.24
N ALA A 206 18.62 -6.17 -6.95
CA ALA A 206 17.64 -5.34 -6.31
C ALA A 206 18.04 -3.87 -6.43
N PRO A 207 17.23 -3.00 -7.07
CA PRO A 207 17.44 -1.56 -6.96
C PRO A 207 17.24 -1.10 -5.51
N SER A 208 17.84 0.02 -5.14
CA SER A 208 17.61 0.58 -3.81
C SER A 208 16.17 1.07 -3.66
N ILE A 209 15.58 0.93 -2.47
CA ILE A 209 14.23 1.44 -2.20
C ILE A 209 14.15 2.95 -2.48
N SER A 210 15.19 3.71 -2.16
CA SER A 210 15.27 5.14 -2.46
C SER A 210 15.18 5.44 -3.95
N GLU A 211 15.83 4.65 -4.80
CA GLU A 211 15.73 4.81 -6.26
C GLU A 211 14.30 4.46 -6.75
N VAL A 212 13.72 3.37 -6.24
CA VAL A 212 12.35 2.99 -6.59
C VAL A 212 11.35 4.06 -6.17
N LYS A 213 11.49 4.64 -4.97
CA LYS A 213 10.69 5.78 -4.50
C LYS A 213 10.75 6.97 -5.45
N SER A 214 11.95 7.37 -5.87
CA SER A 214 12.14 8.50 -6.80
C SER A 214 11.43 8.24 -8.12
N ARG A 215 11.69 7.09 -8.74
CA ARG A 215 11.09 6.75 -10.04
C ARG A 215 9.56 6.58 -9.96
N LEU A 216 9.05 6.08 -8.83
CA LEU A 216 7.61 5.96 -8.62
C LEU A 216 6.96 7.35 -8.48
N ALA A 217 7.59 8.27 -7.75
CA ALA A 217 7.13 9.64 -7.64
C ALA A 217 7.11 10.34 -9.01
N ASP A 218 8.19 10.20 -9.80
CA ASP A 218 8.27 10.76 -11.15
C ASP A 218 7.17 10.18 -12.06
N ALA A 219 6.93 8.88 -12.00
CA ALA A 219 5.88 8.22 -12.79
C ALA A 219 4.47 8.72 -12.43
N PHE A 220 4.17 8.91 -11.14
CA PHE A 220 2.89 9.48 -10.74
C PHE A 220 2.79 10.97 -11.10
N ALA A 221 3.87 11.73 -10.99
CA ALA A 221 3.88 13.14 -11.40
C ALA A 221 3.54 13.29 -12.89
N GLU A 222 4.20 12.51 -13.74
CA GLU A 222 3.95 12.48 -15.18
C GLU A 222 2.50 12.05 -15.50
N MET A 223 2.06 10.94 -14.91
CA MET A 223 0.76 10.35 -15.23
C MET A 223 -0.42 11.21 -14.75
N LEU A 224 -0.29 11.88 -13.61
CA LEU A 224 -1.35 12.71 -13.03
C LEU A 224 -1.26 14.19 -13.46
N ASP A 225 -0.20 14.58 -14.16
CA ASP A 225 0.10 15.97 -14.53
C ASP A 225 0.15 16.88 -13.28
N ILE A 226 0.96 16.46 -12.30
CA ILE A 226 1.15 17.16 -11.01
C ILE A 226 2.61 17.46 -10.75
N SER A 227 2.85 18.37 -9.82
CA SER A 227 4.17 18.59 -9.24
C SER A 227 4.14 18.35 -7.74
N TYR A 228 5.29 17.99 -7.18
CA TYR A 228 5.39 17.77 -5.73
C TYR A 228 6.06 18.94 -5.02
N GLU A 229 5.56 19.19 -3.80
CA GLU A 229 6.31 19.90 -2.77
C GLU A 229 6.68 18.90 -1.68
N PRO A 230 7.99 18.73 -1.37
CA PRO A 230 8.39 17.92 -0.22
C PRO A 230 7.74 18.47 1.05
N GLY A 231 7.11 17.60 1.85
CA GLY A 231 6.42 18.04 3.04
C GLY A 231 6.41 16.99 4.15
N GLY A 232 6.42 17.44 5.39
CA GLY A 232 6.19 16.62 6.57
C GLY A 232 4.71 16.58 6.97
N LEU A 233 4.45 15.93 8.09
CA LEU A 233 3.14 15.95 8.75
C LEU A 233 2.87 17.35 9.31
N THR A 234 1.65 17.82 9.18
CA THR A 234 1.21 19.05 9.84
C THR A 234 1.13 18.86 11.37
N GLY A 235 1.14 19.95 12.11
CA GLY A 235 0.98 19.85 13.57
C GLY A 235 -0.35 19.23 14.01
N GLU A 236 -1.40 19.31 13.19
CA GLU A 236 -2.69 18.64 13.42
C GLU A 236 -2.60 17.14 13.15
N GLU A 237 -2.00 16.75 12.03
CA GLU A 237 -1.76 15.34 11.70
C GLU A 237 -0.90 14.65 12.77
N LEU A 238 0.14 15.32 13.29
CA LEU A 238 0.96 14.80 14.40
C LEU A 238 0.14 14.56 15.67
N ARG A 239 -0.67 15.53 16.09
CA ARG A 239 -1.54 15.35 17.26
C ARG A 239 -2.58 14.24 17.04
N SER A 240 -3.14 14.14 15.85
CA SER A 240 -4.09 13.10 15.50
C SER A 240 -3.42 11.71 15.48
N LEU A 241 -2.17 11.64 15.02
CA LEU A 241 -1.40 10.38 15.04
C LEU A 241 -1.15 9.91 16.48
N ASP A 242 -0.74 10.81 17.37
CA ASP A 242 -0.55 10.49 18.80
C ASP A 242 -1.84 9.97 19.46
N ALA A 243 -3.00 10.50 19.04
CA ALA A 243 -4.30 10.09 19.56
C ALA A 243 -4.78 8.73 18.99
N GLU A 244 -4.51 8.45 17.71
CA GLU A 244 -4.96 7.22 17.01
C GLU A 244 -4.03 6.03 17.27
N LEU A 245 -2.74 6.26 17.43
CA LEU A 245 -1.74 5.20 17.55
C LEU A 245 -2.04 4.16 18.64
N PRO A 246 -2.55 4.52 19.84
CA PRO A 246 -2.92 3.54 20.87
C PRO A 246 -4.00 2.54 20.40
N LEU A 247 -4.94 2.97 19.55
CA LEU A 247 -5.94 2.08 18.98
C LEU A 247 -5.29 1.04 18.07
N PHE A 248 -4.44 1.47 17.14
CA PHE A 248 -3.77 0.58 16.18
C PHE A 248 -2.76 -0.37 16.83
N ARG A 249 -2.31 -0.08 18.06
CA ARG A 249 -1.49 -0.99 18.89
C ARG A 249 -2.30 -1.92 19.78
N SER A 250 -3.64 -1.80 19.77
CA SER A 250 -4.49 -2.58 20.65
C SER A 250 -4.98 -3.87 19.99
N ASP A 251 -5.14 -4.93 20.80
CA ASP A 251 -5.79 -6.17 20.36
C ASP A 251 -7.23 -5.91 19.86
N LYS A 252 -7.89 -4.87 20.38
CA LYS A 252 -9.22 -4.48 19.91
C LYS A 252 -9.22 -4.17 18.42
N TRP A 253 -8.19 -3.49 17.90
CA TRP A 253 -8.07 -3.21 16.47
C TRP A 253 -7.60 -4.43 15.68
N VAL A 254 -6.58 -5.11 16.18
CA VAL A 254 -5.91 -6.20 15.44
C VAL A 254 -6.79 -7.44 15.33
N VAL A 255 -7.39 -7.86 16.47
CA VAL A 255 -8.07 -9.16 16.57
C VAL A 255 -9.56 -9.09 16.24
N SER A 256 -10.23 -7.95 16.51
CA SER A 256 -11.68 -7.85 16.28
C SER A 256 -12.03 -8.02 14.80
N LYS A 257 -13.06 -8.82 14.52
CA LYS A 257 -13.70 -8.86 13.20
C LYS A 257 -14.56 -7.61 13.04
N TYR A 258 -14.33 -6.90 11.96
CA TYR A 258 -15.20 -5.83 11.53
C TYR A 258 -16.04 -6.36 10.36
N SER A 259 -17.35 -6.27 10.47
CA SER A 259 -18.28 -6.49 9.35
C SER A 259 -18.47 -5.17 8.62
N ASP A 260 -18.46 -5.23 7.31
CA ASP A 260 -18.76 -4.10 6.41
C ASP A 260 -20.20 -3.60 6.60
#